data_c4ffdf9b6590c1a6f4e6700f43334a14
#
_entry.id   c4ffdf9b6590c1a6f4e6700f43334a14
#
_cell.length_a   1.000
_cell.length_b   1.000
_cell.length_c   1.000
_cell.angle_alpha   90.00
_cell.angle_beta   90.00
_cell.angle_gamma   90.00
#
_symmetry.space_group_name_H-M   'P 1'
#
loop_
_entity.id
_entity.type
_entity.pdbx_description
1 polymer ?
#
loop_
_entity_poly.entity_id
_entity_poly.type
_entity_poly.pdbx_seq_one_letter_code
_entity_poly.pdbx_strand_id
1 'polypeptide(L)'
;FPPPFKASGVYSSKLQKAIILGREKGRERSLAIIYHELSHHFVRQILGKFPPSWLNEGLSEYFEHCKVTKKGLRHTFSEYEQGRIRTMYMLGEIDLPAFMNSGHGKFMKRQATDEQYSYILAHALVTFWIETVPRDILKSLIASLQNKNDSSTVSERIDRVYPGGFQKFEKDFEAAYK
;
A
#
# COMPACT_ATOMS: atom_id res chain seq x y z
N PHE A 1 0.44 -0.88 -27.99
CA PHE A 1 -0.58 -0.63 -26.96
C PHE A 1 -0.64 0.85 -26.71
N PRO A 2 -1.73 1.54 -27.04
CA PRO A 2 -1.98 2.83 -26.45
C PRO A 2 -2.38 2.58 -24.99
N PRO A 3 -1.75 3.22 -24.02
CA PRO A 3 -2.20 3.11 -22.66
C PRO A 3 -3.56 3.83 -22.55
N PRO A 4 -4.61 3.19 -22.04
CA PRO A 4 -5.83 3.89 -21.69
C PRO A 4 -5.65 4.71 -20.42
N PHE A 5 -4.42 5.00 -20.00
CA PHE A 5 -4.14 5.47 -18.67
C PHE A 5 -3.49 6.85 -18.65
N LYS A 6 -4.04 7.68 -17.79
CA LYS A 6 -3.39 8.86 -17.22
C LYS A 6 -2.21 8.50 -16.28
N ALA A 7 -1.60 7.32 -16.45
CA ALA A 7 -0.45 6.92 -15.65
C ALA A 7 0.78 7.76 -16.04
N SER A 8 1.44 8.32 -15.05
CA SER A 8 2.68 9.08 -15.23
C SER A 8 3.91 8.17 -15.25
N GLY A 9 3.78 6.92 -14.78
CA GLY A 9 4.78 5.87 -14.81
C GLY A 9 4.17 4.48 -14.86
N VAL A 10 4.97 3.47 -15.16
CA VAL A 10 4.60 2.05 -15.13
C VAL A 10 5.82 1.20 -14.79
N TYR A 11 5.69 0.31 -13.81
CA TYR A 11 6.67 -0.73 -13.59
C TYR A 11 6.35 -1.98 -14.42
N SER A 12 7.27 -2.36 -15.30
CA SER A 12 7.18 -3.60 -16.07
C SER A 12 7.91 -4.74 -15.34
N SER A 13 7.17 -5.65 -14.73
CA SER A 13 7.72 -6.82 -14.06
C SER A 13 8.44 -7.78 -15.02
N LYS A 14 8.01 -7.83 -16.29
CA LYS A 14 8.65 -8.64 -17.34
C LYS A 14 10.02 -8.10 -17.72
N LEU A 15 10.15 -6.78 -17.81
CA LEU A 15 11.39 -6.09 -18.19
C LEU A 15 12.23 -5.72 -16.95
N GLN A 16 11.68 -5.83 -15.75
CA GLN A 16 12.26 -5.33 -14.49
C GLN A 16 12.68 -3.86 -14.59
N LYS A 17 11.86 -3.04 -15.26
CA LYS A 17 12.12 -1.63 -15.51
C LYS A 17 10.95 -0.77 -15.10
N ALA A 18 11.25 0.36 -14.46
CA ALA A 18 10.33 1.48 -14.31
C ALA A 18 10.38 2.34 -15.58
N ILE A 19 9.23 2.63 -16.17
CA ILE A 19 9.07 3.46 -17.37
C ILE A 19 8.35 4.72 -16.93
N ILE A 20 9.01 5.85 -16.99
CA ILE A 20 8.45 7.16 -16.63
C ILE A 20 8.04 7.87 -17.91
N LEU A 21 6.78 8.28 -17.99
CA LEU A 21 6.22 8.84 -19.24
C LEU A 21 6.55 10.32 -19.44
N GLY A 22 7.26 10.97 -18.50
CA GLY A 22 7.78 12.33 -18.64
C GLY A 22 6.72 13.44 -18.85
N ARG A 23 5.46 13.15 -18.52
CA ARG A 23 4.34 14.10 -18.69
C ARG A 23 4.22 15.10 -17.54
N GLU A 24 4.86 14.80 -16.41
CA GLU A 24 4.78 15.61 -15.21
C GLU A 24 5.75 16.78 -15.25
N LYS A 25 5.24 17.94 -14.88
CA LYS A 25 6.06 19.14 -14.76
C LYS A 25 6.68 19.21 -13.36
N GLY A 26 8.01 19.27 -13.31
CA GLY A 26 8.77 19.51 -12.08
C GLY A 26 9.51 18.27 -11.57
N ARG A 27 10.72 18.54 -11.03
CA ARG A 27 11.63 17.50 -10.54
C ARG A 27 11.06 16.69 -9.36
N GLU A 28 10.36 17.36 -8.44
CA GLU A 28 9.79 16.69 -7.24
C GLU A 28 8.74 15.67 -7.65
N ARG A 29 7.84 16.03 -8.58
CA ARG A 29 6.79 15.12 -9.05
C ARG A 29 7.39 13.93 -9.79
N SER A 30 8.41 14.16 -10.63
CA SER A 30 9.10 13.06 -11.32
C SER A 30 9.79 12.10 -10.35
N LEU A 31 10.41 12.61 -9.29
CA LEU A 31 11.03 11.77 -8.25
C LEU A 31 9.99 10.96 -7.48
N ALA A 32 8.84 11.54 -7.13
CA ALA A 32 7.74 10.85 -6.48
C ALA A 32 7.28 9.64 -7.30
N ILE A 33 7.05 9.83 -8.61
CA ILE A 33 6.69 8.75 -9.53
C ILE A 33 7.78 7.68 -9.62
N ILE A 34 9.05 8.09 -9.68
CA ILE A 34 10.17 7.15 -9.68
C ILE A 34 10.18 6.30 -8.41
N TYR A 35 9.95 6.88 -7.24
CA TYR A 35 9.88 6.15 -5.98
C TYR A 35 8.71 5.18 -5.95
N HIS A 36 7.55 5.59 -6.46
CA HIS A 36 6.38 4.72 -6.62
C HIS A 36 6.73 3.49 -7.46
N GLU A 37 7.20 3.69 -8.68
CA GLU A 37 7.48 2.60 -9.62
C GLU A 37 8.65 1.69 -9.17
N LEU A 38 9.67 2.26 -8.54
CA LEU A 38 10.79 1.47 -8.01
C LEU A 38 10.36 0.64 -6.80
N SER A 39 9.42 1.10 -5.98
CA SER A 39 8.95 0.33 -4.84
C SER A 39 8.30 -0.99 -5.26
N HIS A 40 7.59 -1.05 -6.38
CA HIS A 40 7.07 -2.29 -6.96
C HIS A 40 8.19 -3.31 -7.23
N HIS A 41 9.35 -2.85 -7.69
CA HIS A 41 10.49 -3.74 -7.89
C HIS A 41 10.96 -4.35 -6.56
N PHE A 42 11.18 -3.53 -5.52
CA PHE A 42 11.63 -4.01 -4.22
C PHE A 42 10.61 -4.92 -3.52
N VAL A 43 9.32 -4.58 -3.57
CA VAL A 43 8.26 -5.43 -3.02
C VAL A 43 8.29 -6.82 -3.66
N ARG A 44 8.48 -6.91 -4.97
CA ARG A 44 8.59 -8.20 -5.68
C ARG A 44 9.86 -8.96 -5.35
N GLN A 45 10.98 -8.29 -5.11
CA GLN A 45 12.21 -8.95 -4.65
C GLN A 45 12.04 -9.56 -3.26
N ILE A 46 11.30 -8.89 -2.38
CA ILE A 46 11.09 -9.33 -0.99
C ILE A 46 9.98 -10.39 -0.91
N LEU A 47 8.82 -10.17 -1.53
CA LEU A 47 7.61 -11.00 -1.38
C LEU A 47 7.36 -11.95 -2.56
N GLY A 48 8.12 -11.82 -3.64
CA GLY A 48 7.98 -12.63 -4.84
C GLY A 48 6.99 -12.05 -5.85
N LYS A 49 6.59 -12.88 -6.83
CA LYS A 49 5.90 -12.45 -8.05
C LYS A 49 4.51 -11.85 -7.81
N PHE A 50 3.83 -12.30 -6.76
CA PHE A 50 2.43 -11.94 -6.50
C PHE A 50 2.25 -11.45 -5.05
N PRO A 51 2.77 -10.25 -4.71
CA PRO A 51 2.52 -9.68 -3.39
C PRO A 51 1.04 -9.31 -3.24
N PRO A 52 0.52 -9.21 -1.99
CA PRO A 52 -0.81 -8.65 -1.75
C PRO A 52 -0.93 -7.26 -2.37
N SER A 53 -2.03 -6.99 -3.10
CA SER A 53 -2.17 -5.74 -3.86
C SER A 53 -2.13 -4.51 -2.96
N TRP A 54 -2.81 -4.56 -1.81
CA TRP A 54 -2.79 -3.45 -0.85
C TRP A 54 -1.38 -3.13 -0.34
N LEU A 55 -0.54 -4.15 -0.15
CA LEU A 55 0.84 -3.95 0.33
C LEU A 55 1.74 -3.43 -0.79
N ASN A 56 1.56 -3.95 -2.01
CA ASN A 56 2.30 -3.51 -3.18
C ASN A 56 2.01 -2.05 -3.52
N GLU A 57 0.73 -1.69 -3.64
CA GLU A 57 0.33 -0.32 -3.97
C GLU A 57 0.52 0.63 -2.77
N GLY A 58 0.20 0.17 -1.55
CA GLY A 58 0.37 0.99 -0.36
C GLY A 58 1.83 1.37 -0.06
N LEU A 59 2.79 0.47 -0.31
CA LEU A 59 4.22 0.81 -0.22
C LEU A 59 4.62 1.79 -1.32
N SER A 60 4.07 1.66 -2.51
CA SER A 60 4.34 2.59 -3.60
C SER A 60 3.82 4.00 -3.27
N GLU A 61 2.59 4.11 -2.77
CA GLU A 61 2.03 5.37 -2.25
C GLU A 61 2.86 5.95 -1.10
N TYR A 62 3.25 5.11 -0.13
CA TYR A 62 4.08 5.55 0.99
C TYR A 62 5.37 6.20 0.51
N PHE A 63 6.10 5.57 -0.41
CA PHE A 63 7.35 6.12 -0.95
C PHE A 63 7.13 7.29 -1.90
N GLU A 64 6.03 7.32 -2.65
CA GLU A 64 5.65 8.49 -3.47
C GLU A 64 5.48 9.76 -2.61
N HIS A 65 4.94 9.59 -1.40
CA HIS A 65 4.71 10.68 -0.44
C HIS A 65 5.89 10.95 0.50
N CYS A 66 7.05 10.33 0.24
CA CYS A 66 8.28 10.59 0.96
C CYS A 66 9.10 11.72 0.33
N LYS A 67 9.68 12.56 1.19
CA LYS A 67 10.71 13.54 0.81
C LYS A 67 12.03 13.20 1.49
N VAL A 68 13.12 13.26 0.72
CA VAL A 68 14.47 13.14 1.27
C VAL A 68 14.86 14.46 1.92
N THR A 69 15.19 14.41 3.19
CA THR A 69 15.64 15.57 3.97
C THR A 69 17.04 15.32 4.53
N LYS A 70 17.68 16.35 5.08
CA LYS A 70 18.98 16.20 5.79
C LYS A 70 18.91 15.24 6.98
N LYS A 71 17.72 15.00 7.53
CA LYS A 71 17.48 14.08 8.67
C LYS A 71 17.00 12.69 8.24
N GLY A 72 16.93 12.40 6.94
CA GLY A 72 16.43 11.15 6.40
C GLY A 72 15.11 11.31 5.62
N LEU A 73 14.42 10.21 5.39
CA LEU A 73 13.10 10.20 4.76
C LEU A 73 12.05 10.79 5.69
N ARG A 74 11.24 11.69 5.15
CA ARG A 74 10.04 12.22 5.81
C ARG A 74 8.83 11.83 4.96
N HIS A 75 7.97 11.01 5.52
CA HIS A 75 6.68 10.67 4.93
C HIS A 75 5.61 11.70 5.32
N THR A 76 4.58 11.83 4.49
CA THR A 76 3.41 12.67 4.78
C THR A 76 2.14 11.95 4.32
N PHE A 77 1.26 11.68 5.27
CA PHE A 77 -0.12 11.28 5.00
C PHE A 77 -0.99 12.54 5.07
N SER A 78 -1.62 12.91 3.96
CA SER A 78 -2.27 14.21 3.84
C SER A 78 -3.57 14.31 4.67
N GLU A 79 -3.97 15.54 5.05
CA GLU A 79 -5.27 15.76 5.72
C GLU A 79 -6.45 15.34 4.86
N TYR A 80 -6.33 15.46 3.54
CA TYR A 80 -7.34 14.98 2.61
C TYR A 80 -7.51 13.46 2.72
N GLU A 81 -6.43 12.70 2.69
CA GLU A 81 -6.48 11.24 2.82
C GLU A 81 -7.02 10.81 4.19
N GLN A 82 -6.59 11.49 5.26
CA GLN A 82 -7.14 11.25 6.61
C GLN A 82 -8.66 11.49 6.64
N GLY A 83 -9.13 12.58 6.05
CA GLY A 83 -10.56 12.89 5.92
C GLY A 83 -11.31 11.83 5.12
N ARG A 84 -10.73 11.32 4.04
CA ARG A 84 -11.31 10.23 3.24
C ARG A 84 -11.44 8.93 4.05
N ILE A 85 -10.42 8.52 4.80
CA ILE A 85 -10.49 7.33 5.66
C ILE A 85 -11.59 7.48 6.72
N ARG A 86 -11.69 8.64 7.38
CA ARG A 86 -12.78 8.92 8.35
C ARG A 86 -14.16 8.77 7.70
N THR A 87 -14.34 9.35 6.51
CA THR A 87 -15.59 9.24 5.76
C THR A 87 -15.93 7.80 5.44
N MET A 88 -14.96 7.00 4.97
CA MET A 88 -15.16 5.58 4.68
C MET A 88 -15.59 4.80 5.93
N TYR A 89 -15.01 5.09 7.11
CA TYR A 89 -15.46 4.50 8.37
C TYR A 89 -16.88 4.91 8.76
N MET A 90 -17.20 6.21 8.65
CA MET A 90 -18.54 6.72 8.96
C MET A 90 -19.63 6.10 8.08
N LEU A 91 -19.32 5.80 6.84
CA LEU A 91 -20.23 5.17 5.86
C LEU A 91 -20.24 3.64 5.95
N GLY A 92 -19.39 3.02 6.81
CA GLY A 92 -19.29 1.56 6.90
C GLY A 92 -18.73 0.90 5.63
N GLU A 93 -17.93 1.62 4.86
CA GLU A 93 -17.38 1.14 3.58
C GLU A 93 -16.10 0.30 3.73
N ILE A 94 -15.46 0.32 4.91
CA ILE A 94 -14.21 -0.39 5.15
C ILE A 94 -14.51 -1.81 5.66
N ASP A 95 -14.16 -2.79 4.83
CA ASP A 95 -14.09 -4.22 5.17
C ASP A 95 -12.63 -4.63 4.97
N LEU A 96 -11.83 -4.55 6.06
CA LEU A 96 -10.40 -4.82 6.02
C LEU A 96 -10.08 -6.26 5.59
N PRO A 97 -10.74 -7.31 6.12
CA PRO A 97 -10.50 -8.68 5.67
C PRO A 97 -10.74 -8.85 4.16
N ALA A 98 -11.87 -8.37 3.66
CA ALA A 98 -12.19 -8.46 2.24
C ALA A 98 -11.21 -7.64 1.38
N PHE A 99 -10.78 -6.47 1.84
CA PHE A 99 -9.83 -5.63 1.14
C PHE A 99 -8.44 -6.25 1.09
N MET A 100 -7.90 -6.69 2.23
CA MET A 100 -6.54 -7.21 2.34
C MET A 100 -6.37 -8.57 1.67
N ASN A 101 -7.43 -9.38 1.62
CA ASN A 101 -7.45 -10.68 0.93
C ASN A 101 -7.80 -10.56 -0.56
N SER A 102 -8.13 -9.35 -1.05
CA SER A 102 -8.52 -9.16 -2.45
C SER A 102 -7.33 -9.30 -3.40
N GLY A 103 -7.54 -9.99 -4.51
CA GLY A 103 -6.59 -10.00 -5.62
C GLY A 103 -6.60 -8.69 -6.40
N HIS A 104 -5.57 -8.50 -7.23
CA HIS A 104 -5.35 -7.27 -8.02
C HIS A 104 -6.57 -6.84 -8.83
N GLY A 105 -7.30 -7.76 -9.44
CA GLY A 105 -8.50 -7.42 -10.23
C GLY A 105 -9.61 -6.76 -9.40
N LYS A 106 -9.87 -7.24 -8.17
CA LYS A 106 -10.85 -6.60 -7.26
C LYS A 106 -10.35 -5.26 -6.75
N PHE A 107 -9.06 -5.15 -6.42
CA PHE A 107 -8.44 -3.91 -6.01
C PHE A 107 -8.63 -2.83 -7.08
N MET A 108 -8.30 -3.11 -8.33
CA MET A 108 -8.42 -2.18 -9.46
C MET A 108 -9.88 -1.87 -9.82
N LYS A 109 -10.80 -2.84 -9.70
CA LYS A 109 -12.22 -2.61 -9.96
C LYS A 109 -12.83 -1.63 -8.95
N ARG A 110 -12.49 -1.75 -7.68
CA ARG A 110 -12.98 -0.84 -6.64
C ARG A 110 -12.39 0.56 -6.81
N GLN A 111 -11.14 0.65 -7.22
CA GLN A 111 -10.50 1.91 -7.58
C GLN A 111 -11.18 2.61 -8.77
N ALA A 112 -11.71 1.86 -9.73
CA ALA A 112 -12.41 2.42 -10.90
C ALA A 112 -13.80 2.97 -10.55
N THR A 113 -14.44 2.47 -9.49
CA THR A 113 -15.76 2.93 -9.02
C THR A 113 -15.67 4.09 -8.02
N ASP A 114 -14.58 4.16 -7.25
CA ASP A 114 -14.22 5.30 -6.40
C ASP A 114 -12.74 5.62 -6.66
N GLU A 115 -12.47 6.67 -7.41
CA GLU A 115 -11.15 6.97 -8.01
C GLU A 115 -9.97 6.99 -7.03
N GLN A 116 -10.19 6.94 -5.72
CA GLN A 116 -9.11 7.01 -4.75
C GLN A 116 -9.21 5.97 -3.63
N TYR A 117 -10.31 5.22 -3.55
CA TYR A 117 -10.58 4.31 -2.44
C TYR A 117 -9.43 3.33 -2.16
N SER A 118 -9.09 2.51 -3.17
CA SER A 118 -8.14 1.41 -2.96
C SER A 118 -6.73 1.92 -2.64
N TYR A 119 -6.29 2.97 -3.31
CA TYR A 119 -4.95 3.55 -3.08
C TYR A 119 -4.86 4.26 -1.73
N ILE A 120 -5.85 5.07 -1.35
CA ILE A 120 -5.87 5.75 -0.04
C ILE A 120 -5.91 4.73 1.10
N LEU A 121 -6.76 3.69 1.01
CA LEU A 121 -6.83 2.67 2.05
C LEU A 121 -5.55 1.84 2.14
N ALA A 122 -4.94 1.49 1.00
CA ALA A 122 -3.66 0.80 0.96
C ALA A 122 -2.53 1.66 1.56
N HIS A 123 -2.49 2.95 1.23
CA HIS A 123 -1.53 3.91 1.78
C HIS A 123 -1.69 4.05 3.31
N ALA A 124 -2.93 4.21 3.78
CA ALA A 124 -3.22 4.28 5.21
C ALA A 124 -2.77 3.01 5.95
N LEU A 125 -3.06 1.82 5.41
CA LEU A 125 -2.63 0.55 6.00
C LEU A 125 -1.12 0.46 6.10
N VAL A 126 -0.39 0.78 5.04
CA VAL A 126 1.07 0.73 5.05
C VAL A 126 1.66 1.78 5.98
N THR A 127 1.10 2.99 6.02
CA THR A 127 1.50 4.05 6.96
C THR A 127 1.34 3.55 8.41
N PHE A 128 0.20 2.97 8.75
CA PHE A 128 -0.04 2.39 10.07
C PHE A 128 0.99 1.29 10.41
N TRP A 129 1.26 0.35 9.50
CA TRP A 129 2.24 -0.71 9.70
C TRP A 129 3.66 -0.19 9.90
N ILE A 130 4.06 0.83 9.18
CA ILE A 130 5.45 1.36 9.25
C ILE A 130 5.64 2.30 10.44
N GLU A 131 4.66 3.14 10.74
CA GLU A 131 4.82 4.24 11.69
C GLU A 131 4.28 3.93 13.09
N THR A 132 3.34 2.98 13.21
CA THR A 132 2.66 2.70 14.47
C THR A 132 2.99 1.31 15.02
N VAL A 133 3.10 0.29 14.14
CA VAL A 133 3.32 -1.09 14.58
C VAL A 133 4.80 -1.33 14.90
N PRO A 134 5.12 -2.00 16.03
CA PRO A 134 6.51 -2.37 16.36
C PRO A 134 7.19 -3.14 15.22
N ARG A 135 8.47 -2.83 14.99
CA ARG A 135 9.23 -3.38 13.85
C ARG A 135 9.39 -4.90 13.84
N ASP A 136 9.40 -5.53 14.98
CA ASP A 136 9.46 -6.99 15.13
C ASP A 136 8.18 -7.66 14.65
N ILE A 137 7.03 -7.06 14.93
CA ILE A 137 5.71 -7.52 14.45
C ILE A 137 5.62 -7.33 12.92
N LEU A 138 6.05 -6.18 12.39
CA LEU A 138 6.13 -5.96 10.95
C LEU A 138 7.04 -6.99 10.27
N LYS A 139 8.22 -7.28 10.84
CA LYS A 139 9.12 -8.33 10.33
C LYS A 139 8.45 -9.71 10.33
N SER A 140 7.70 -10.03 11.39
CA SER A 140 6.97 -11.29 11.50
C SER A 140 5.88 -11.41 10.43
N LEU A 141 5.17 -10.32 10.12
CA LEU A 141 4.21 -10.29 9.01
C LEU A 141 4.91 -10.53 7.67
N ILE A 142 6.00 -9.82 7.39
CA ILE A 142 6.76 -9.99 6.14
C ILE A 142 7.26 -11.42 5.99
N ALA A 143 7.84 -12.01 7.05
CA ALA A 143 8.29 -13.40 7.05
C ALA A 143 7.13 -14.38 6.78
N SER A 144 5.96 -14.14 7.39
CA SER A 144 4.76 -14.93 7.11
C SER A 144 4.30 -14.82 5.66
N LEU A 145 4.34 -13.61 5.07
CA LEU A 145 3.98 -13.39 3.66
C LEU A 145 4.98 -14.02 2.68
N GLN A 146 6.24 -14.16 3.07
CA GLN A 146 7.27 -14.83 2.28
C GLN A 146 7.12 -16.36 2.26
N ASN A 147 6.43 -16.94 3.25
CA ASN A 147 6.20 -18.38 3.32
C ASN A 147 5.18 -18.82 2.27
N LYS A 148 5.67 -19.34 1.15
CA LYS A 148 4.86 -19.82 0.02
C LYS A 148 4.10 -21.11 0.31
N ASN A 149 4.49 -21.85 1.34
CA ASN A 149 3.85 -23.08 1.74
C ASN A 149 2.63 -22.85 2.66
N ASP A 150 2.47 -21.64 3.15
CA ASP A 150 1.33 -21.23 3.97
C ASP A 150 0.18 -20.77 3.06
N SER A 151 -0.90 -21.52 3.01
CA SER A 151 -2.11 -21.21 2.23
C SER A 151 -3.07 -20.26 2.92
N SER A 152 -2.73 -19.78 4.12
CA SER A 152 -3.58 -18.85 4.88
C SER A 152 -3.74 -17.52 4.15
N THR A 153 -4.90 -16.92 4.33
CA THR A 153 -5.20 -15.57 3.88
C THR A 153 -4.32 -14.53 4.58
N VAL A 154 -4.26 -13.31 4.03
CA VAL A 154 -3.49 -12.22 4.67
C VAL A 154 -4.05 -11.88 6.04
N SER A 155 -5.38 -11.85 6.21
CA SER A 155 -6.02 -11.58 7.50
C SER A 155 -5.68 -12.65 8.55
N GLU A 156 -5.67 -13.94 8.19
CA GLU A 156 -5.25 -15.01 9.09
C GLU A 156 -3.77 -14.93 9.47
N ARG A 157 -2.91 -14.47 8.56
CA ARG A 157 -1.50 -14.24 8.86
C ARG A 157 -1.31 -13.08 9.84
N ILE A 158 -2.07 -12.00 9.67
CA ILE A 158 -2.08 -10.88 10.62
C ILE A 158 -2.61 -11.34 11.97
N ASP A 159 -3.68 -12.14 12.00
CA ASP A 159 -4.24 -12.69 13.22
C ASP A 159 -3.20 -13.43 14.08
N ARG A 160 -2.29 -14.16 13.43
CA ARG A 160 -1.22 -14.90 14.11
C ARG A 160 -0.06 -14.04 14.62
N VAL A 161 0.25 -12.93 13.93
CA VAL A 161 1.44 -12.13 14.24
C VAL A 161 1.13 -10.86 15.03
N TYR A 162 -0.09 -10.33 14.91
CA TYR A 162 -0.46 -9.10 15.59
C TYR A 162 -0.88 -9.39 17.05
N PRO A 163 -0.35 -8.68 18.05
CA PRO A 163 -0.73 -8.87 19.44
C PRO A 163 -2.22 -8.61 19.68
N GLY A 164 -2.95 -9.63 20.07
CA GLY A 164 -4.41 -9.58 20.22
C GLY A 164 -5.19 -9.92 18.95
N GLY A 165 -4.50 -10.40 17.90
CA GLY A 165 -5.11 -10.92 16.69
C GLY A 165 -5.67 -9.87 15.73
N PHE A 166 -6.37 -10.34 14.69
CA PHE A 166 -6.87 -9.48 13.62
C PHE A 166 -7.91 -8.46 14.11
N GLN A 167 -8.79 -8.85 15.03
CA GLN A 167 -9.78 -7.92 15.60
C GLN A 167 -9.13 -6.74 16.35
N LYS A 168 -8.02 -7.00 17.05
CA LYS A 168 -7.28 -5.93 17.72
C LYS A 168 -6.60 -5.03 16.69
N PHE A 169 -6.02 -5.60 15.64
CA PHE A 169 -5.47 -4.85 14.52
C PHE A 169 -6.50 -3.91 13.89
N GLU A 170 -7.72 -4.39 13.62
CA GLU A 170 -8.80 -3.57 13.07
C GLU A 170 -9.14 -2.37 13.97
N LYS A 171 -9.29 -2.63 15.29
CA LYS A 171 -9.57 -1.57 16.27
C LYS A 171 -8.45 -0.55 16.36
N ASP A 172 -7.20 -0.99 16.34
CA ASP A 172 -6.04 -0.10 16.43
C ASP A 172 -5.89 0.75 15.17
N PHE A 173 -6.12 0.14 14.01
CA PHE A 173 -6.13 0.85 12.72
C PHE A 173 -7.26 1.88 12.68
N GLU A 174 -8.47 1.52 13.06
CA GLU A 174 -9.60 2.44 13.14
C GLU A 174 -9.31 3.61 14.09
N ALA A 175 -8.74 3.34 15.27
CA ALA A 175 -8.39 4.35 16.25
C ALA A 175 -7.31 5.33 15.76
N ALA A 176 -6.41 4.89 14.88
CA ALA A 176 -5.37 5.74 14.31
C ALA A 176 -5.92 6.79 13.33
N TYR A 177 -7.12 6.57 12.78
CA TYR A 177 -7.71 7.44 11.74
C TYR A 177 -9.05 8.09 12.13
N LYS A 178 -9.66 7.73 13.25
CA LYS A 178 -10.83 8.43 13.83
C LYS A 178 -10.40 9.66 14.60
#